data_56eb29c9fef205695177213a72b4ab10
#
_entry.id   56eb29c9fef205695177213a72b4ab10
#
_cell.length_a   1.000
_cell.length_b   1.000
_cell.length_c   1.000
_cell.angle_alpha   90.00
_cell.angle_beta   90.00
_cell.angle_gamma   90.00
#
_symmetry.space_group_name_H-M   'P 1'
#
loop_
_entity.id
_entity.type
_entity.pdbx_description
1 polymer ?
#
loop_
_entity_poly.entity_id
_entity_poly.type
_entity_poly.pdbx_seq_one_letter_code
_entity_poly.pdbx_strand_id
1 'polypeptide(L)'
;MQGIKNLTQGPINRQLFNLAMPIMATSFIQMAYSLTDMAWVGRLGSEAVAAIGSVGILTWMSGSISLLNKVGSEVSVGQSIGAQSQEDARSFASHNITIALIISICWGTLLFIFAEPIIRIYELEDHITANAIQYLRIISTGLPFIFLSAAFTGIYNAAGRSKVPFFISGTGLILNIILDPLFIFGFGLGTNGAAYATWIAEASVFLIFVYQLRCRDALLGGFPFFTRLKKKYTRRIFKLGLPVATLNTLFAFVNMFLCRTASEQGGHIGLMTFTTGGQIEAITWNTSQGFSTALSAFIAQNYAAGRVERVLRAWYTTLWMTGIFGTFCTLLFVFFGNEVFAIFVPEQAAYE
;
A
#
# COMPACT_ATOMS: atom_id res chain seq x y z
N MET A 1 -20.68 13.78 14.72
CA MET A 1 -19.21 13.77 14.51
C MET A 1 -18.90 14.54 13.23
N GLN A 2 -18.01 15.53 13.28
CA GLN A 2 -17.66 16.35 12.10
C GLN A 2 -16.81 15.57 11.10
N GLY A 3 -17.03 15.83 9.79
CA GLY A 3 -16.21 15.31 8.73
C GLY A 3 -16.41 13.81 8.38
N ILE A 4 -17.42 13.15 8.95
CA ILE A 4 -17.66 11.71 8.79
C ILE A 4 -18.81 11.47 7.83
N LYS A 5 -18.66 10.51 6.92
CA LYS A 5 -19.76 9.97 6.13
C LYS A 5 -20.37 8.77 6.84
N ASN A 6 -21.62 8.89 7.19
CA ASN A 6 -22.35 7.82 7.86
C ASN A 6 -22.64 6.66 6.89
N LEU A 7 -22.02 5.50 7.15
CA LEU A 7 -22.22 4.27 6.36
C LEU A 7 -23.34 3.39 6.91
N THR A 8 -23.94 3.76 8.05
CA THR A 8 -24.99 2.95 8.69
C THR A 8 -26.38 3.16 8.07
N GLN A 9 -26.55 4.17 7.23
CA GLN A 9 -27.84 4.51 6.60
C GLN A 9 -27.69 4.63 5.08
N GLY A 10 -28.78 4.37 4.33
CA GLY A 10 -28.82 4.49 2.86
C GLY A 10 -28.51 3.20 2.11
N PRO A 11 -28.48 3.24 0.75
CA PRO A 11 -28.35 2.05 -0.10
C PRO A 11 -26.93 1.46 -0.02
N ILE A 12 -26.85 0.17 0.32
CA ILE A 12 -25.58 -0.55 0.59
C ILE A 12 -24.70 -0.57 -0.66
N ASN A 13 -25.25 -0.98 -1.80
CA ASN A 13 -24.49 -1.16 -3.04
C ASN A 13 -23.80 0.14 -3.48
N ARG A 14 -24.55 1.26 -3.44
CA ARG A 14 -24.02 2.58 -3.80
C ARG A 14 -22.92 3.05 -2.83
N GLN A 15 -23.09 2.76 -1.54
CA GLN A 15 -22.10 3.14 -0.54
C GLN A 15 -20.82 2.33 -0.68
N LEU A 16 -20.93 1.00 -0.84
CA LEU A 16 -19.78 0.12 -1.06
C LEU A 16 -19.04 0.51 -2.34
N PHE A 17 -19.74 0.69 -3.45
CA PHE A 17 -19.12 1.08 -4.72
C PHE A 17 -18.43 2.44 -4.62
N ASN A 18 -19.09 3.45 -4.05
CA ASN A 18 -18.51 4.78 -3.88
C ASN A 18 -17.32 4.82 -2.93
N LEU A 19 -17.19 3.84 -2.02
CA LEU A 19 -16.06 3.69 -1.13
C LEU A 19 -14.95 2.88 -1.80
N ALA A 20 -15.30 1.79 -2.48
CA ALA A 20 -14.36 0.87 -3.12
C ALA A 20 -13.62 1.52 -4.31
N MET A 21 -14.32 2.25 -5.17
CA MET A 21 -13.72 2.84 -6.37
C MET A 21 -12.50 3.74 -6.10
N PRO A 22 -12.56 4.70 -5.15
CA PRO A 22 -11.38 5.49 -4.84
C PRO A 22 -10.26 4.67 -4.17
N ILE A 23 -10.60 3.64 -3.37
CA ILE A 23 -9.60 2.76 -2.74
C ILE A 23 -8.88 1.94 -3.80
N MET A 24 -9.61 1.34 -4.75
CA MET A 24 -9.05 0.64 -5.90
C MET A 24 -8.13 1.56 -6.72
N ALA A 25 -8.64 2.75 -7.04
CA ALA A 25 -7.87 3.75 -7.78
C ALA A 25 -6.58 4.15 -7.04
N THR A 26 -6.59 4.24 -5.70
CA THR A 26 -5.38 4.46 -4.90
C THR A 26 -4.38 3.30 -5.05
N SER A 27 -4.85 2.06 -5.09
CA SER A 27 -3.98 0.88 -5.32
C SER A 27 -3.37 0.90 -6.73
N PHE A 28 -4.13 1.30 -7.74
CA PHE A 28 -3.61 1.48 -9.11
C PHE A 28 -2.61 2.64 -9.20
N ILE A 29 -2.81 3.73 -8.44
CA ILE A 29 -1.82 4.81 -8.32
C ILE A 29 -0.50 4.26 -7.76
N GLN A 30 -0.55 3.44 -6.71
CA GLN A 30 0.66 2.82 -6.13
C GLN A 30 1.36 1.89 -7.13
N MET A 31 0.60 1.12 -7.92
CA MET A 31 1.17 0.30 -8.99
C MET A 31 1.82 1.19 -10.07
N ALA A 32 1.15 2.24 -10.51
CA ALA A 32 1.70 3.18 -11.48
C ALA A 32 2.97 3.88 -10.97
N TYR A 33 3.04 4.20 -9.68
CA TYR A 33 4.22 4.73 -9.02
C TYR A 33 5.41 3.80 -9.19
N SER A 34 5.25 2.53 -8.82
CA SER A 34 6.30 1.51 -8.96
C SER A 34 6.74 1.29 -10.42
N LEU A 35 5.78 1.27 -11.35
CA LEU A 35 6.08 1.13 -12.79
C LEU A 35 6.82 2.34 -13.36
N THR A 36 6.48 3.55 -12.91
CA THR A 36 7.14 4.79 -13.34
C THR A 36 8.59 4.84 -12.86
N ASP A 37 8.82 4.54 -11.57
CA ASP A 37 10.17 4.43 -11.01
C ASP A 37 11.02 3.44 -11.81
N MET A 38 10.48 2.24 -12.06
CA MET A 38 11.17 1.21 -12.83
C MET A 38 11.48 1.65 -14.26
N ALA A 39 10.56 2.37 -14.91
CA ALA A 39 10.73 2.87 -16.28
C ALA A 39 11.86 3.92 -16.38
N TRP A 40 11.97 4.82 -15.39
CA TRP A 40 13.04 5.80 -15.35
C TRP A 40 14.39 5.18 -14.97
N VAL A 41 14.41 4.29 -13.97
CA VAL A 41 15.61 3.58 -13.54
C VAL A 41 16.13 2.66 -14.64
N GLY A 42 15.25 2.01 -15.40
CA GLY A 42 15.62 1.18 -16.53
C GLY A 42 16.44 1.90 -17.60
N ARG A 43 16.28 3.22 -17.72
CA ARG A 43 17.08 4.04 -18.64
C ARG A 43 18.52 4.30 -18.16
N LEU A 44 18.81 4.06 -16.88
CA LEU A 44 20.17 4.12 -16.33
C LEU A 44 20.99 2.85 -16.63
N GLY A 45 20.29 1.76 -17.03
CA GLY A 45 20.92 0.48 -17.35
C GLY A 45 20.62 -0.63 -16.35
N SER A 46 21.06 -1.85 -16.66
CA SER A 46 20.78 -3.06 -15.88
C SER A 46 21.36 -3.03 -14.47
N GLU A 47 22.50 -2.38 -14.27
CA GLU A 47 23.15 -2.23 -12.94
C GLU A 47 22.27 -1.43 -11.97
N ALA A 48 21.66 -0.33 -12.44
CA ALA A 48 20.75 0.47 -11.66
C ALA A 48 19.48 -0.30 -11.29
N VAL A 49 18.94 -1.08 -12.24
CA VAL A 49 17.79 -1.96 -11.99
C VAL A 49 18.13 -3.04 -10.98
N ALA A 50 19.33 -3.64 -11.04
CA ALA A 50 19.80 -4.64 -10.09
C ALA A 50 19.96 -4.05 -8.68
N ALA A 51 20.52 -2.84 -8.57
CA ALA A 51 20.68 -2.15 -7.30
C ALA A 51 19.32 -1.89 -6.61
N ILE A 52 18.34 -1.32 -7.33
CA ILE A 52 17.01 -1.02 -6.78
C ILE A 52 16.20 -2.31 -6.57
N GLY A 53 16.33 -3.28 -7.48
CA GLY A 53 15.67 -4.59 -7.36
C GLY A 53 16.07 -5.34 -6.09
N SER A 54 17.34 -5.27 -5.68
CA SER A 54 17.83 -5.87 -4.44
C SER A 54 17.16 -5.28 -3.18
N VAL A 55 16.71 -4.03 -3.24
CA VAL A 55 15.98 -3.34 -2.16
C VAL A 55 14.47 -3.63 -2.20
N GLY A 56 13.96 -4.12 -3.32
CA GLY A 56 12.53 -4.29 -3.58
C GLY A 56 11.79 -5.13 -2.53
N ILE A 57 12.39 -6.24 -2.06
CA ILE A 57 11.82 -7.09 -1.01
C ILE A 57 11.67 -6.31 0.31
N LEU A 58 12.65 -5.48 0.66
CA LEU A 58 12.63 -4.68 1.89
C LEU A 58 11.57 -3.57 1.82
N THR A 59 11.39 -3.00 0.64
CA THR A 59 10.33 -2.02 0.37
C THR A 59 8.95 -2.67 0.50
N TRP A 60 8.77 -3.86 -0.06
CA TRP A 60 7.53 -4.64 0.12
C TRP A 60 7.27 -4.98 1.58
N MET A 61 8.28 -5.46 2.31
CA MET A 61 8.15 -5.75 3.75
C MET A 61 7.74 -4.49 4.51
N SER A 62 8.32 -3.34 4.20
CA SER A 62 7.94 -2.05 4.81
C SER A 62 6.47 -1.71 4.55
N GLY A 63 5.99 -1.90 3.32
CA GLY A 63 4.60 -1.78 2.95
C GLY A 63 3.69 -2.73 3.75
N SER A 64 4.08 -4.01 3.86
CA SER A 64 3.34 -5.01 4.63
C SER A 64 3.24 -4.67 6.12
N ILE A 65 4.33 -4.18 6.73
CA ILE A 65 4.34 -3.73 8.12
C ILE A 65 3.43 -2.51 8.30
N SER A 66 3.41 -1.57 7.35
CA SER A 66 2.55 -0.38 7.41
C SER A 66 1.05 -0.71 7.41
N LEU A 67 0.66 -1.89 6.86
CA LEU A 67 -0.72 -2.38 6.90
C LEU A 67 -1.23 -2.59 8.32
N LEU A 68 -0.35 -2.87 9.30
CA LEU A 68 -0.72 -2.92 10.71
C LEU A 68 -1.45 -1.64 11.12
N ASN A 69 -0.88 -0.50 10.78
CA ASN A 69 -1.44 0.81 11.12
C ASN A 69 -2.64 1.19 10.25
N LYS A 70 -2.60 0.89 8.94
CA LYS A 70 -3.71 1.15 8.03
C LYS A 70 -4.97 0.40 8.46
N VAL A 71 -4.89 -0.92 8.63
CA VAL A 71 -6.02 -1.78 9.04
C VAL A 71 -6.41 -1.52 10.49
N GLY A 72 -5.41 -1.35 11.37
CA GLY A 72 -5.64 -0.96 12.77
C GLY A 72 -6.47 0.32 12.89
N SER A 73 -6.14 1.36 12.11
CA SER A 73 -6.92 2.60 12.03
C SER A 73 -8.31 2.37 11.46
N GLU A 74 -8.39 1.70 10.32
CA GLU A 74 -9.64 1.51 9.59
C GLU A 74 -10.69 0.81 10.42
N VAL A 75 -10.32 -0.29 11.08
CA VAL A 75 -11.28 -1.07 11.87
C VAL A 75 -11.55 -0.42 13.21
N SER A 76 -10.53 -0.01 13.98
CA SER A 76 -10.73 0.51 15.34
C SER A 76 -11.45 1.87 15.35
N VAL A 77 -11.07 2.77 14.45
CA VAL A 77 -11.75 4.08 14.31
C VAL A 77 -13.15 3.88 13.73
N GLY A 78 -13.31 2.99 12.72
CA GLY A 78 -14.61 2.69 12.12
C GLY A 78 -15.61 2.13 13.13
N GLN A 79 -15.19 1.21 13.99
CA GLN A 79 -16.02 0.69 15.09
C GLN A 79 -16.41 1.80 16.09
N SER A 80 -15.46 2.65 16.45
CA SER A 80 -15.76 3.78 17.36
C SER A 80 -16.74 4.78 16.76
N ILE A 81 -16.65 5.03 15.43
CA ILE A 81 -17.62 5.85 14.70
C ILE A 81 -19.01 5.20 14.72
N GLY A 82 -19.09 3.90 14.44
CA GLY A 82 -20.35 3.15 14.46
C GLY A 82 -21.01 3.12 15.84
N ALA A 83 -20.22 2.99 16.90
CA ALA A 83 -20.66 3.07 18.28
C ALA A 83 -20.97 4.51 18.74
N GLN A 84 -20.81 5.51 17.89
CA GLN A 84 -20.98 6.94 18.19
C GLN A 84 -20.07 7.46 19.33
N SER A 85 -18.96 6.76 19.61
CA SER A 85 -17.97 7.16 20.61
C SER A 85 -16.90 8.02 19.98
N GLN A 86 -17.07 9.34 20.02
CA GLN A 86 -16.10 10.29 19.46
C GLN A 86 -14.78 10.27 20.21
N GLU A 87 -14.81 10.05 21.53
CA GLU A 87 -13.62 9.97 22.36
C GLU A 87 -12.76 8.76 22.01
N ASP A 88 -13.36 7.57 21.89
CA ASP A 88 -12.63 6.37 21.47
C ASP A 88 -12.11 6.50 20.03
N ALA A 89 -12.89 7.09 19.10
CA ALA A 89 -12.45 7.31 17.73
C ALA A 89 -11.18 8.20 17.67
N ARG A 90 -11.17 9.31 18.43
CA ARG A 90 -10.00 10.19 18.56
C ARG A 90 -8.81 9.46 19.20
N SER A 91 -9.08 8.72 20.28
CA SER A 91 -8.04 7.98 21.00
C SER A 91 -7.40 6.91 20.09
N PHE A 92 -8.20 6.13 19.37
CA PHE A 92 -7.67 5.15 18.42
C PHE A 92 -6.87 5.81 17.29
N ALA A 93 -7.35 6.92 16.71
CA ALA A 93 -6.63 7.65 15.68
C ALA A 93 -5.25 8.13 16.19
N SER A 94 -5.21 8.78 17.36
CA SER A 94 -3.95 9.24 17.99
C SER A 94 -2.99 8.10 18.29
N HIS A 95 -3.48 6.99 18.86
CA HIS A 95 -2.65 5.81 19.16
C HIS A 95 -2.09 5.18 17.88
N ASN A 96 -2.89 5.06 16.82
CA ASN A 96 -2.43 4.51 15.54
C ASN A 96 -1.31 5.36 14.93
N ILE A 97 -1.45 6.69 14.95
CA ILE A 97 -0.40 7.59 14.44
C ILE A 97 0.87 7.48 15.29
N THR A 98 0.74 7.46 16.62
CA THR A 98 1.89 7.30 17.53
C THR A 98 2.60 5.95 17.29
N ILE A 99 1.84 4.86 17.14
CA ILE A 99 2.38 3.52 16.86
C ILE A 99 3.05 3.50 15.48
N ALA A 100 2.42 4.10 14.45
CA ALA A 100 3.01 4.20 13.12
C ALA A 100 4.36 4.89 13.13
N LEU A 101 4.48 6.00 13.86
CA LEU A 101 5.75 6.72 14.01
C LEU A 101 6.81 5.86 14.72
N ILE A 102 6.45 5.22 15.83
CA ILE A 102 7.39 4.38 16.58
C ILE A 102 7.89 3.21 15.72
N ILE A 103 6.96 2.47 15.08
CA ILE A 103 7.33 1.33 14.25
C ILE A 103 8.17 1.78 13.06
N SER A 104 7.83 2.87 12.40
CA SER A 104 8.57 3.38 11.23
C SER A 104 9.97 3.85 11.59
N ILE A 105 10.15 4.50 12.74
CA ILE A 105 11.48 4.90 13.22
C ILE A 105 12.30 3.66 13.56
N CYS A 106 11.75 2.71 14.33
CA CYS A 106 12.45 1.48 14.69
C CYS A 106 12.84 0.68 13.44
N TRP A 107 11.92 0.46 12.52
CA TRP A 107 12.15 -0.27 11.28
C TRP A 107 13.12 0.47 10.35
N GLY A 108 12.93 1.78 10.14
CA GLY A 108 13.80 2.61 9.33
C GLY A 108 15.23 2.67 9.88
N THR A 109 15.39 2.82 11.20
CA THR A 109 16.71 2.79 11.86
C THR A 109 17.39 1.42 11.68
N LEU A 110 16.63 0.33 11.82
CA LEU A 110 17.14 -1.02 11.57
C LEU A 110 17.64 -1.17 10.14
N LEU A 111 16.83 -0.79 9.14
CA LEU A 111 17.23 -0.87 7.73
C LEU A 111 18.42 0.06 7.43
N PHE A 112 18.46 1.25 8.01
CA PHE A 112 19.56 2.21 7.81
C PHE A 112 20.90 1.68 8.36
N ILE A 113 20.91 1.15 9.60
CA ILE A 113 22.12 0.63 10.24
C ILE A 113 22.58 -0.66 9.58
N PHE A 114 21.66 -1.57 9.30
CA PHE A 114 21.96 -2.88 8.72
C PHE A 114 21.90 -2.92 7.19
N ALA A 115 21.87 -1.75 6.51
CA ALA A 115 21.82 -1.68 5.05
C ALA A 115 22.95 -2.47 4.39
N GLU A 116 24.19 -2.31 4.87
CA GLU A 116 25.34 -3.00 4.30
C GLU A 116 25.29 -4.52 4.47
N PRO A 117 25.16 -5.11 5.67
CA PRO A 117 25.10 -6.56 5.80
C PRO A 117 23.90 -7.19 5.07
N ILE A 118 22.76 -6.48 4.96
CA ILE A 118 21.58 -6.97 4.23
C ILE A 118 21.84 -7.02 2.72
N ILE A 119 22.40 -5.95 2.15
CA ILE A 119 22.63 -5.88 0.70
C ILE A 119 23.76 -6.81 0.28
N ARG A 120 24.80 -7.00 1.10
CA ARG A 120 25.90 -7.93 0.80
C ARG A 120 25.46 -9.41 0.68
N ILE A 121 24.27 -9.78 1.19
CA ILE A 121 23.70 -11.14 1.02
C ILE A 121 23.43 -11.46 -0.45
N TYR A 122 23.22 -10.45 -1.30
CA TYR A 122 22.94 -10.65 -2.72
C TYR A 122 24.20 -10.89 -3.57
N GLU A 123 25.41 -10.76 -3.00
CA GLU A 123 26.70 -10.98 -3.68
C GLU A 123 26.85 -10.22 -5.00
N LEU A 124 26.34 -8.97 -5.04
CA LEU A 124 26.43 -8.10 -6.20
C LEU A 124 27.85 -7.50 -6.30
N GLU A 125 28.21 -7.01 -7.49
CA GLU A 125 29.45 -6.28 -7.70
C GLU A 125 29.54 -5.05 -6.76
N ASP A 126 30.78 -4.70 -6.35
CA ASP A 126 31.00 -3.69 -5.29
C ASP A 126 30.32 -2.33 -5.59
N HIS A 127 30.37 -1.89 -6.83
CA HIS A 127 29.76 -0.60 -7.21
C HIS A 127 28.22 -0.65 -7.21
N ILE A 128 27.59 -1.79 -7.58
CA ILE A 128 26.15 -2.01 -7.52
C ILE A 128 25.71 -2.09 -6.06
N THR A 129 26.49 -2.83 -5.24
CA THR A 129 26.29 -2.94 -3.79
C THR A 129 26.30 -1.57 -3.12
N ALA A 130 27.28 -0.71 -3.46
CA ALA A 130 27.38 0.63 -2.90
C ALA A 130 26.15 1.50 -3.25
N ASN A 131 25.68 1.45 -4.49
CA ASN A 131 24.47 2.15 -4.94
C ASN A 131 23.22 1.64 -4.21
N ALA A 132 23.07 0.32 -4.06
CA ALA A 132 21.95 -0.29 -3.35
C ALA A 132 21.90 0.10 -1.87
N ILE A 133 23.07 0.13 -1.19
CA ILE A 133 23.18 0.57 0.20
C ILE A 133 22.76 2.03 0.37
N GLN A 134 23.23 2.93 -0.51
CA GLN A 134 22.86 4.34 -0.47
C GLN A 134 21.37 4.52 -0.72
N TYR A 135 20.83 3.86 -1.74
CA TYR A 135 19.41 3.86 -2.05
C TYR A 135 18.57 3.41 -0.84
N LEU A 136 18.91 2.26 -0.23
CA LEU A 136 18.22 1.75 0.94
C LEU A 136 18.26 2.72 2.12
N ARG A 137 19.43 3.34 2.38
CA ARG A 137 19.58 4.33 3.45
C ARG A 137 18.69 5.54 3.24
N ILE A 138 18.60 6.08 2.02
CA ILE A 138 17.72 7.22 1.70
C ILE A 138 16.26 6.82 1.91
N ILE A 139 15.80 5.71 1.34
CA ILE A 139 14.41 5.23 1.47
C ILE A 139 14.07 4.97 2.95
N SER A 140 14.99 4.40 3.74
CA SER A 140 14.78 4.11 5.16
C SER A 140 14.43 5.36 5.97
N THR A 141 15.00 6.52 5.63
CA THR A 141 14.66 7.81 6.28
C THR A 141 13.27 8.33 5.89
N GLY A 142 12.72 7.86 4.78
CA GLY A 142 11.37 8.21 4.28
C GLY A 142 10.26 7.35 4.87
N LEU A 143 10.57 6.21 5.51
CA LEU A 143 9.56 5.29 6.04
C LEU A 143 8.55 5.93 7.02
N PRO A 144 8.92 6.90 7.88
CA PRO A 144 7.94 7.59 8.71
C PRO A 144 6.82 8.25 7.89
N PHE A 145 7.11 8.83 6.72
CA PHE A 145 6.09 9.44 5.87
C PHE A 145 5.13 8.40 5.31
N ILE A 146 5.65 7.25 4.84
CA ILE A 146 4.87 6.14 4.30
C ILE A 146 3.93 5.55 5.37
N PHE A 147 4.45 5.25 6.57
CA PHE A 147 3.67 4.64 7.65
C PHE A 147 2.59 5.59 8.18
N LEU A 148 2.92 6.86 8.36
CA LEU A 148 1.96 7.87 8.80
C LEU A 148 0.87 8.10 7.75
N SER A 149 1.23 8.17 6.46
CA SER A 149 0.27 8.27 5.35
C SER A 149 -0.65 7.05 5.27
N ALA A 150 -0.14 5.84 5.54
CA ALA A 150 -0.95 4.63 5.64
C ALA A 150 -1.96 4.70 6.81
N ALA A 151 -1.53 5.17 7.98
CA ALA A 151 -2.41 5.37 9.13
C ALA A 151 -3.50 6.42 8.84
N PHE A 152 -3.15 7.54 8.22
CA PHE A 152 -4.12 8.57 7.80
C PHE A 152 -5.11 8.02 6.78
N THR A 153 -4.64 7.26 5.80
CA THR A 153 -5.50 6.59 4.81
C THR A 153 -6.53 5.70 5.50
N GLY A 154 -6.11 4.90 6.49
CA GLY A 154 -7.02 4.05 7.28
C GLY A 154 -8.06 4.86 8.04
N ILE A 155 -7.68 6.00 8.65
CA ILE A 155 -8.60 6.90 9.36
C ILE A 155 -9.65 7.50 8.39
N TYR A 156 -9.23 7.95 7.20
CA TYR A 156 -10.14 8.48 6.18
C TYR A 156 -11.10 7.42 5.63
N ASN A 157 -10.61 6.19 5.40
CA ASN A 157 -11.44 5.07 4.98
C ASN A 157 -12.47 4.72 6.04
N ALA A 158 -12.06 4.66 7.32
CA ALA A 158 -12.95 4.46 8.46
C ALA A 158 -14.07 5.51 8.54
N ALA A 159 -13.74 6.76 8.20
CA ALA A 159 -14.69 7.87 8.14
C ALA A 159 -15.57 7.88 6.86
N GLY A 160 -15.43 6.91 5.97
CA GLY A 160 -16.17 6.82 4.71
C GLY A 160 -15.72 7.84 3.65
N ARG A 161 -14.52 8.41 3.77
CA ARG A 161 -13.99 9.48 2.91
C ARG A 161 -12.79 9.05 2.06
N SER A 162 -12.86 7.88 1.45
CA SER A 162 -11.79 7.29 0.63
C SER A 162 -11.33 8.14 -0.56
N LYS A 163 -12.13 9.11 -1.01
CA LYS A 163 -11.73 10.07 -2.06
C LYS A 163 -10.56 10.96 -1.64
N VAL A 164 -10.43 11.27 -0.34
CA VAL A 164 -9.36 12.15 0.14
C VAL A 164 -7.98 11.49 -0.01
N PRO A 165 -7.75 10.27 0.51
CA PRO A 165 -6.51 9.55 0.24
C PRO A 165 -6.20 9.37 -1.25
N PHE A 166 -7.21 9.11 -2.07
CA PHE A 166 -7.05 8.97 -3.52
C PHE A 166 -6.45 10.22 -4.16
N PHE A 167 -7.01 11.39 -3.92
CA PHE A 167 -6.47 12.64 -4.49
C PHE A 167 -5.09 12.98 -3.92
N ILE A 168 -4.85 12.73 -2.63
CA ILE A 168 -3.55 13.00 -2.01
C ILE A 168 -2.48 12.08 -2.60
N SER A 169 -2.75 10.77 -2.71
CA SER A 169 -1.82 9.81 -3.33
C SER A 169 -1.59 10.11 -4.81
N GLY A 170 -2.64 10.54 -5.54
CA GLY A 170 -2.52 11.00 -6.93
C GLY A 170 -1.58 12.19 -7.09
N THR A 171 -1.61 13.14 -6.16
CA THR A 171 -0.66 14.27 -6.14
C THR A 171 0.77 13.77 -5.94
N GLY A 172 0.98 12.78 -5.06
CA GLY A 172 2.28 12.16 -4.85
C GLY A 172 2.83 11.50 -6.12
N LEU A 173 1.98 10.75 -6.84
CA LEU A 173 2.35 10.12 -8.11
C LEU A 173 2.78 11.17 -9.15
N ILE A 174 1.98 12.21 -9.35
CA ILE A 174 2.31 13.28 -10.31
C ILE A 174 3.64 13.93 -9.93
N LEU A 175 3.86 14.20 -8.66
CA LEU A 175 5.11 14.80 -8.18
C LEU A 175 6.29 13.86 -8.44
N ASN A 176 6.17 12.56 -8.16
CA ASN A 176 7.21 11.58 -8.42
C ASN A 176 7.55 11.48 -9.93
N ILE A 177 6.53 11.40 -10.82
CA ILE A 177 6.74 11.37 -12.28
C ILE A 177 7.59 12.56 -12.76
N ILE A 178 7.44 13.74 -12.12
CA ILE A 178 8.18 14.95 -12.47
C ILE A 178 9.57 14.95 -11.84
N LEU A 179 9.68 14.55 -10.58
CA LEU A 179 10.92 14.58 -9.81
C LEU A 179 11.92 13.51 -10.24
N ASP A 180 11.46 12.32 -10.64
CA ASP A 180 12.34 11.23 -11.07
C ASP A 180 13.30 11.67 -12.19
N PRO A 181 12.82 12.11 -13.37
CA PRO A 181 13.75 12.51 -14.43
C PRO A 181 14.60 13.72 -14.06
N LEU A 182 14.09 14.62 -13.21
CA LEU A 182 14.83 15.79 -12.75
C LEU A 182 16.00 15.38 -11.86
N PHE A 183 15.80 14.50 -10.88
CA PHE A 183 16.84 14.07 -9.96
C PHE A 183 17.77 13.03 -10.58
N ILE A 184 17.23 12.11 -11.36
CA ILE A 184 18.00 11.03 -12.01
C ILE A 184 18.95 11.64 -13.07
N PHE A 185 18.40 12.40 -14.01
CA PHE A 185 19.13 12.90 -15.19
C PHE A 185 19.49 14.37 -15.07
N GLY A 186 18.58 15.23 -14.61
CA GLY A 186 18.82 16.68 -14.52
C GLY A 186 19.93 17.03 -13.53
N PHE A 187 19.91 16.44 -12.35
CA PHE A 187 20.98 16.59 -11.34
C PHE A 187 22.06 15.51 -11.42
N GLY A 188 21.90 14.50 -12.29
CA GLY A 188 22.90 13.45 -12.49
C GLY A 188 23.10 12.53 -11.28
N LEU A 189 22.09 12.38 -10.40
CA LEU A 189 22.19 11.60 -9.17
C LEU A 189 21.97 10.10 -9.37
N GLY A 190 21.60 9.66 -10.60
CA GLY A 190 21.39 8.25 -10.92
C GLY A 190 20.37 7.58 -10.01
N THR A 191 20.70 6.38 -9.49
CA THR A 191 19.82 5.60 -8.59
C THR A 191 19.44 6.36 -7.32
N ASN A 192 20.37 7.15 -6.76
CA ASN A 192 20.08 7.98 -5.60
C ASN A 192 19.05 9.08 -5.91
N GLY A 193 19.02 9.55 -7.17
CA GLY A 193 18.01 10.49 -7.65
C GLY A 193 16.60 9.96 -7.51
N ALA A 194 16.36 8.70 -7.91
CA ALA A 194 15.08 8.03 -7.73
C ALA A 194 14.69 7.92 -6.24
N ALA A 195 15.64 7.59 -5.37
CA ALA A 195 15.37 7.54 -3.93
C ALA A 195 14.97 8.91 -3.35
N TYR A 196 15.63 9.98 -3.76
CA TYR A 196 15.28 11.35 -3.31
C TYR A 196 13.95 11.82 -3.87
N ALA A 197 13.63 11.51 -5.13
CA ALA A 197 12.35 11.85 -5.73
C ALA A 197 11.19 11.17 -4.99
N THR A 198 11.32 9.88 -4.72
CA THR A 198 10.36 9.10 -3.91
C THR A 198 10.24 9.68 -2.50
N TRP A 199 11.35 9.98 -1.84
CA TRP A 199 11.36 10.57 -0.50
C TRP A 199 10.59 11.90 -0.44
N ILE A 200 10.84 12.80 -1.41
CA ILE A 200 10.16 14.11 -1.49
C ILE A 200 8.68 13.95 -1.80
N ALA A 201 8.32 13.03 -2.71
CA ALA A 201 6.94 12.75 -3.04
C ALA A 201 6.15 12.23 -1.83
N GLU A 202 6.69 11.26 -1.08
CA GLU A 202 6.07 10.70 0.13
C GLU A 202 6.01 11.73 1.27
N ALA A 203 7.06 12.55 1.46
CA ALA A 203 7.04 13.66 2.41
C ALA A 203 5.94 14.68 2.06
N SER A 204 5.75 14.97 0.77
CA SER A 204 4.70 15.88 0.29
C SER A 204 3.32 15.31 0.54
N VAL A 205 3.10 14.01 0.25
CA VAL A 205 1.85 13.29 0.57
C VAL A 205 1.53 13.40 2.06
N PHE A 206 2.51 13.12 2.92
CA PHE A 206 2.35 13.25 4.36
C PHE A 206 1.97 14.68 4.78
N LEU A 207 2.67 15.70 4.27
CA LEU A 207 2.39 17.10 4.59
C LEU A 207 0.98 17.51 4.13
N ILE A 208 0.53 17.04 2.96
CA ILE A 208 -0.82 17.30 2.47
C ILE A 208 -1.86 16.63 3.38
N PHE A 209 -1.61 15.39 3.86
CA PHE A 209 -2.49 14.74 4.84
C PHE A 209 -2.58 15.55 6.15
N VAL A 210 -1.45 16.02 6.66
CA VAL A 210 -1.40 16.86 7.88
C VAL A 210 -2.19 18.14 7.68
N TYR A 211 -1.97 18.84 6.56
CA TYR A 211 -2.71 20.05 6.22
C TYR A 211 -4.21 19.79 6.11
N GLN A 212 -4.60 18.73 5.40
CA GLN A 212 -6.00 18.37 5.19
C GLN A 212 -6.70 18.07 6.52
N LEU A 213 -6.05 17.27 7.41
CA LEU A 213 -6.60 16.91 8.71
C LEU A 213 -6.67 18.08 9.70
N ARG A 214 -5.70 19.00 9.66
CA ARG A 214 -5.61 20.11 10.61
C ARG A 214 -6.40 21.33 10.17
N CYS A 215 -6.34 21.66 8.88
CA CYS A 215 -6.81 22.96 8.38
C CYS A 215 -8.16 22.87 7.64
N ARG A 216 -8.50 21.74 7.03
CA ARG A 216 -9.70 21.65 6.17
C ARG A 216 -10.83 20.79 6.74
N ASP A 217 -10.51 19.60 7.25
CA ASP A 217 -11.57 18.60 7.47
C ASP A 217 -12.08 18.56 8.90
N ALA A 218 -11.33 19.04 9.87
CA ALA A 218 -11.63 18.88 11.30
C ALA A 218 -12.16 17.46 11.64
N LEU A 219 -11.59 16.44 10.97
CA LEU A 219 -12.04 15.06 11.05
C LEU A 219 -12.08 14.59 12.51
N LEU A 220 -13.15 13.91 12.90
CA LEU A 220 -13.43 13.55 14.30
C LEU A 220 -13.54 14.76 15.26
N GLY A 221 -13.60 15.98 14.73
CA GLY A 221 -13.58 17.22 15.52
C GLY A 221 -12.20 17.59 16.07
N GLY A 222 -11.13 17.14 15.35
CA GLY A 222 -9.73 17.32 15.75
C GLY A 222 -9.27 16.35 16.84
N PHE A 223 -8.05 15.86 16.74
CA PHE A 223 -7.40 14.98 17.73
C PHE A 223 -5.89 15.22 17.77
N PRO A 224 -5.22 14.99 18.90
CA PRO A 224 -3.76 15.08 18.95
C PRO A 224 -3.13 13.96 18.13
N PHE A 225 -2.07 14.25 17.33
CA PHE A 225 -1.40 13.22 16.55
C PHE A 225 -0.58 12.28 17.44
N PHE A 226 -0.02 12.80 18.53
CA PHE A 226 0.80 12.00 19.43
C PHE A 226 0.15 11.93 20.81
N THR A 227 0.21 10.74 21.40
CA THR A 227 -0.37 10.48 22.73
C THR A 227 0.43 9.43 23.48
N ARG A 228 0.31 9.42 24.81
CA ARG A 228 0.85 8.32 25.63
C ARG A 228 0.09 7.03 25.32
N LEU A 229 0.82 5.98 24.98
CA LEU A 229 0.22 4.69 24.62
C LEU A 229 -0.47 4.06 25.84
N LYS A 230 -1.77 3.81 25.70
CA LYS A 230 -2.58 3.08 26.68
C LYS A 230 -2.78 1.63 26.20
N LYS A 231 -2.56 0.65 27.08
CA LYS A 231 -2.65 -0.79 26.77
C LYS A 231 -3.97 -1.18 26.11
N LYS A 232 -5.11 -0.58 26.52
CA LYS A 232 -6.44 -0.83 25.94
C LYS A 232 -6.44 -0.63 24.42
N TYR A 233 -5.98 0.53 23.95
CA TYR A 233 -6.00 0.92 22.54
C TYR A 233 -4.90 0.21 21.75
N THR A 234 -3.68 0.19 22.26
CA THR A 234 -2.53 -0.46 21.64
C THR A 234 -2.79 -1.95 21.38
N ARG A 235 -3.26 -2.69 22.40
CA ARG A 235 -3.56 -4.13 22.25
C ARG A 235 -4.62 -4.37 21.18
N ARG A 236 -5.63 -3.50 21.07
CA ARG A 236 -6.69 -3.64 20.06
C ARG A 236 -6.16 -3.41 18.65
N ILE A 237 -5.33 -2.37 18.44
CA ILE A 237 -4.71 -2.05 17.17
C ILE A 237 -3.85 -3.21 16.69
N PHE A 238 -2.96 -3.73 17.54
CA PHE A 238 -2.12 -4.89 17.21
C PHE A 238 -2.94 -6.14 16.93
N LYS A 239 -3.99 -6.42 17.71
CA LYS A 239 -4.88 -7.57 17.48
C LYS A 239 -5.56 -7.51 16.11
N LEU A 240 -5.87 -6.33 15.60
CA LEU A 240 -6.52 -6.13 14.31
C LEU A 240 -5.53 -6.09 13.15
N GLY A 241 -4.43 -5.37 13.30
CA GLY A 241 -3.50 -5.10 12.19
C GLY A 241 -2.40 -6.14 12.03
N LEU A 242 -1.90 -6.71 13.13
CA LEU A 242 -0.77 -7.66 13.08
C LEU A 242 -1.06 -8.91 12.25
N PRO A 243 -2.22 -9.58 12.34
CA PRO A 243 -2.50 -10.74 11.50
C PRO A 243 -2.43 -10.43 10.01
N VAL A 244 -2.93 -9.24 9.60
CA VAL A 244 -2.91 -8.83 8.19
C VAL A 244 -1.49 -8.52 7.73
N ALA A 245 -0.72 -7.79 8.52
CA ALA A 245 0.68 -7.51 8.22
C ALA A 245 1.51 -8.79 8.12
N THR A 246 1.34 -9.73 9.07
CA THR A 246 2.03 -11.02 9.06
C THR A 246 1.67 -11.85 7.83
N LEU A 247 0.37 -11.93 7.49
CA LEU A 247 -0.08 -12.68 6.31
C LEU A 247 0.54 -12.13 5.02
N ASN A 248 0.55 -10.80 4.85
CA ASN A 248 1.16 -10.17 3.67
C ASN A 248 2.67 -10.37 3.61
N THR A 249 3.36 -10.34 4.76
CA THR A 249 4.79 -10.63 4.83
C THR A 249 5.08 -12.10 4.46
N LEU A 250 4.30 -13.05 4.98
CA LEU A 250 4.44 -14.47 4.64
C LEU A 250 4.18 -14.71 3.14
N PHE A 251 3.16 -14.05 2.57
CA PHE A 251 2.87 -14.13 1.15
C PHE A 251 4.06 -13.65 0.30
N ALA A 252 4.75 -12.58 0.72
CA ALA A 252 5.96 -12.11 0.05
C ALA A 252 7.08 -13.18 0.04
N PHE A 253 7.30 -13.86 1.16
CA PHE A 253 8.27 -14.96 1.22
C PHE A 253 7.88 -16.13 0.32
N VAL A 254 6.61 -16.54 0.31
CA VAL A 254 6.14 -17.62 -0.58
C VAL A 254 6.36 -17.24 -2.03
N ASN A 255 6.02 -16.01 -2.44
CA ASN A 255 6.28 -15.54 -3.81
C ASN A 255 7.76 -15.56 -4.17
N MET A 256 8.65 -15.21 -3.25
CA MET A 256 10.10 -15.28 -3.47
C MET A 256 10.55 -16.72 -3.77
N PHE A 257 10.06 -17.70 -3.02
CA PHE A 257 10.37 -19.12 -3.28
C PHE A 257 9.79 -19.59 -4.62
N LEU A 258 8.55 -19.21 -4.94
CA LEU A 258 7.94 -19.55 -6.24
C LEU A 258 8.69 -18.92 -7.41
N CYS A 259 9.11 -17.67 -7.28
CA CYS A 259 9.93 -16.97 -8.28
C CYS A 259 11.28 -17.71 -8.51
N ARG A 260 11.93 -18.14 -7.42
CA ARG A 260 13.16 -18.94 -7.50
C ARG A 260 12.92 -20.27 -8.21
N THR A 261 11.88 -21.01 -7.85
CA THR A 261 11.53 -22.28 -8.48
C THR A 261 11.24 -22.09 -9.97
N ALA A 262 10.50 -21.05 -10.35
CA ALA A 262 10.23 -20.72 -11.74
C ALA A 262 11.53 -20.46 -12.52
N SER A 263 12.49 -19.76 -11.91
CA SER A 263 13.83 -19.52 -12.50
C SER A 263 14.65 -20.81 -12.60
N GLU A 264 14.66 -21.66 -11.60
CA GLU A 264 15.41 -22.92 -11.59
C GLU A 264 14.88 -23.93 -12.62
N GLN A 265 13.56 -24.00 -12.83
CA GLN A 265 12.94 -24.98 -13.75
C GLN A 265 12.78 -24.47 -15.18
N GLY A 266 12.48 -23.18 -15.36
CA GLY A 266 12.18 -22.57 -16.66
C GLY A 266 13.24 -21.57 -17.14
N GLY A 267 14.34 -21.41 -16.40
CA GLY A 267 15.39 -20.44 -16.74
C GLY A 267 14.83 -19.00 -16.77
N HIS A 268 15.37 -18.19 -17.69
CA HIS A 268 14.93 -16.79 -17.85
C HIS A 268 13.49 -16.67 -18.36
N ILE A 269 13.02 -17.61 -19.20
CA ILE A 269 11.63 -17.63 -19.70
C ILE A 269 10.67 -17.92 -18.56
N GLY A 270 10.93 -18.93 -17.73
CA GLY A 270 10.10 -19.24 -16.55
C GLY A 270 10.01 -18.08 -15.57
N LEU A 271 11.14 -17.41 -15.30
CA LEU A 271 11.16 -16.23 -14.47
C LEU A 271 10.36 -15.07 -15.06
N MET A 272 10.53 -14.79 -16.35
CA MET A 272 9.81 -13.76 -17.08
C MET A 272 8.31 -14.02 -17.09
N THR A 273 7.89 -15.25 -17.39
CA THR A 273 6.48 -15.66 -17.40
C THR A 273 5.85 -15.50 -16.02
N PHE A 274 6.54 -15.95 -14.94
CA PHE A 274 6.06 -15.81 -13.59
C PHE A 274 5.91 -14.33 -13.17
N THR A 275 6.90 -13.51 -13.46
CA THR A 275 6.88 -12.08 -13.08
C THR A 275 5.86 -11.29 -13.88
N THR A 276 5.75 -11.51 -15.19
CA THR A 276 4.76 -10.83 -16.03
C THR A 276 3.35 -11.28 -15.71
N GLY A 277 3.13 -12.59 -15.52
CA GLY A 277 1.86 -13.15 -15.07
C GLY A 277 1.42 -12.53 -13.74
N GLY A 278 2.34 -12.39 -12.80
CA GLY A 278 2.09 -11.70 -11.51
C GLY A 278 1.69 -10.23 -11.67
N GLN A 279 2.25 -9.49 -12.63
CA GLN A 279 1.83 -8.11 -12.92
C GLN A 279 0.40 -8.04 -13.49
N ILE A 280 0.04 -8.97 -14.34
CA ILE A 280 -1.32 -9.08 -14.90
C ILE A 280 -2.31 -9.46 -13.78
N GLU A 281 -1.95 -10.45 -12.95
CA GLU A 281 -2.75 -10.85 -11.77
C GLU A 281 -2.94 -9.71 -10.77
N ALA A 282 -1.95 -8.84 -10.61
CA ALA A 282 -2.01 -7.69 -9.70
C ALA A 282 -3.21 -6.76 -9.98
N ILE A 283 -3.72 -6.72 -11.21
CA ILE A 283 -4.93 -5.97 -11.57
C ILE A 283 -6.14 -6.56 -10.82
N THR A 284 -6.29 -7.89 -10.86
CA THR A 284 -7.37 -8.60 -10.16
C THR A 284 -7.22 -8.50 -8.65
N TRP A 285 -6.00 -8.65 -8.15
CA TRP A 285 -5.67 -8.52 -6.74
C TRP A 285 -6.01 -7.13 -6.20
N ASN A 286 -5.54 -6.07 -6.83
CA ASN A 286 -5.78 -4.68 -6.40
C ASN A 286 -7.26 -4.32 -6.42
N THR A 287 -8.01 -4.82 -7.41
CA THR A 287 -9.46 -4.63 -7.48
C THR A 287 -10.15 -5.31 -6.31
N SER A 288 -9.83 -6.57 -6.03
CA SER A 288 -10.41 -7.33 -4.92
C SER A 288 -10.05 -6.71 -3.56
N GLN A 289 -8.82 -6.25 -3.39
CA GLN A 289 -8.36 -5.53 -2.19
C GLN A 289 -9.13 -4.22 -1.97
N GLY A 290 -9.44 -3.49 -3.03
CA GLY A 290 -10.24 -2.27 -2.95
C GLY A 290 -11.64 -2.53 -2.39
N PHE A 291 -12.32 -3.57 -2.88
CA PHE A 291 -13.61 -4.00 -2.36
C PHE A 291 -13.52 -4.53 -0.92
N SER A 292 -12.50 -5.32 -0.59
CA SER A 292 -12.26 -5.86 0.75
C SER A 292 -12.06 -4.74 1.78
N THR A 293 -11.24 -3.76 1.45
CA THR A 293 -10.99 -2.58 2.30
C THR A 293 -12.26 -1.76 2.49
N ALA A 294 -13.04 -1.52 1.42
CA ALA A 294 -14.31 -0.82 1.50
C ALA A 294 -15.32 -1.57 2.39
N LEU A 295 -15.38 -2.89 2.25
CA LEU A 295 -16.22 -3.76 3.08
C LEU A 295 -15.79 -3.71 4.55
N SER A 296 -14.49 -3.73 4.83
CA SER A 296 -13.92 -3.62 6.18
C SER A 296 -14.39 -2.36 6.89
N ALA A 297 -14.25 -1.20 6.24
CA ALA A 297 -14.72 0.09 6.79
C ALA A 297 -16.24 0.13 6.97
N PHE A 298 -16.99 -0.43 6.01
CA PHE A 298 -18.45 -0.51 6.08
C PHE A 298 -18.92 -1.41 7.24
N ILE A 299 -18.33 -2.61 7.37
CA ILE A 299 -18.63 -3.56 8.44
C ILE A 299 -18.27 -2.93 9.80
N ALA A 300 -17.11 -2.29 9.91
CA ALA A 300 -16.65 -1.70 11.18
C ALA A 300 -17.71 -0.74 11.75
N GLN A 301 -18.26 0.18 10.92
CA GLN A 301 -19.29 1.10 11.36
C GLN A 301 -20.64 0.42 11.65
N ASN A 302 -21.09 -0.47 10.77
CA ASN A 302 -22.42 -1.10 10.90
C ASN A 302 -22.48 -2.11 12.04
N TYR A 303 -21.42 -2.91 12.24
CA TYR A 303 -21.33 -3.87 13.34
C TYR A 303 -21.37 -3.20 14.71
N ALA A 304 -20.57 -2.14 14.88
CA ALA A 304 -20.54 -1.39 16.13
C ALA A 304 -21.84 -0.59 16.36
N ALA A 305 -22.59 -0.28 15.31
CA ALA A 305 -23.93 0.31 15.39
C ALA A 305 -25.04 -0.72 15.65
N GLY A 306 -24.72 -2.00 15.85
CA GLY A 306 -25.68 -3.08 16.05
C GLY A 306 -26.50 -3.49 14.81
N ARG A 307 -26.09 -3.06 13.60
CA ARG A 307 -26.81 -3.30 12.33
C ARG A 307 -26.34 -4.55 11.62
N VAL A 308 -26.44 -5.70 12.29
CA VAL A 308 -25.92 -7.01 11.80
C VAL A 308 -26.51 -7.40 10.45
N GLU A 309 -27.79 -7.13 10.21
CA GLU A 309 -28.44 -7.42 8.92
C GLU A 309 -27.76 -6.68 7.76
N ARG A 310 -27.37 -5.40 7.96
CA ARG A 310 -26.65 -4.62 6.96
C ARG A 310 -25.25 -5.15 6.73
N VAL A 311 -24.59 -5.66 7.78
CA VAL A 311 -23.28 -6.31 7.69
C VAL A 311 -23.36 -7.54 6.78
N LEU A 312 -24.33 -8.43 7.01
CA LEU A 312 -24.53 -9.63 6.20
C LEU A 312 -24.87 -9.29 4.74
N ARG A 313 -25.78 -8.35 4.51
CA ARG A 313 -26.10 -7.89 3.14
C ARG A 313 -24.90 -7.29 2.43
N ALA A 314 -24.11 -6.46 3.10
CA ALA A 314 -22.91 -5.89 2.52
C ALA A 314 -21.86 -6.97 2.18
N TRP A 315 -21.71 -7.99 3.04
CA TRP A 315 -20.82 -9.10 2.80
C TRP A 315 -21.23 -9.90 1.55
N TYR A 316 -22.51 -10.28 1.45
CA TYR A 316 -23.05 -10.96 0.25
C TYR A 316 -22.92 -10.09 -1.00
N THR A 317 -23.24 -8.79 -0.92
CA THR A 317 -23.11 -7.88 -2.05
C THR A 317 -21.65 -7.80 -2.54
N THR A 318 -20.70 -7.71 -1.62
CA THR A 318 -19.27 -7.67 -1.98
C THR A 318 -18.81 -8.98 -2.58
N LEU A 319 -19.24 -10.14 -2.04
CA LEU A 319 -18.96 -11.45 -2.63
C LEU A 319 -19.45 -11.55 -4.08
N TRP A 320 -20.68 -11.09 -4.35
CA TRP A 320 -21.22 -11.08 -5.70
C TRP A 320 -20.43 -10.15 -6.62
N MET A 321 -20.10 -8.92 -6.18
CA MET A 321 -19.33 -7.97 -6.98
C MET A 321 -17.94 -8.50 -7.31
N THR A 322 -17.22 -9.00 -6.32
CA THR A 322 -15.88 -9.56 -6.52
C THR A 322 -15.92 -10.90 -7.26
N GLY A 323 -16.94 -11.72 -7.04
CA GLY A 323 -17.16 -12.99 -7.73
C GLY A 323 -17.40 -12.78 -9.23
N ILE A 324 -18.28 -11.85 -9.61
CA ILE A 324 -18.55 -11.51 -11.02
C ILE A 324 -17.25 -10.99 -11.68
N PHE A 325 -16.54 -10.08 -11.03
CA PHE A 325 -15.29 -9.55 -11.54
C PHE A 325 -14.21 -10.63 -11.66
N GLY A 326 -14.05 -11.48 -10.63
CA GLY A 326 -13.10 -12.58 -10.64
C GLY A 326 -13.41 -13.60 -11.75
N THR A 327 -14.69 -13.97 -11.91
CA THR A 327 -15.14 -14.86 -13.00
C THR A 327 -14.83 -14.24 -14.36
N PHE A 328 -15.10 -12.95 -14.55
CA PHE A 328 -14.76 -12.24 -15.78
C PHE A 328 -13.25 -12.28 -16.08
N CYS A 329 -12.40 -11.99 -15.09
CA CYS A 329 -10.95 -12.08 -15.23
C CYS A 329 -10.50 -13.52 -15.52
N THR A 330 -11.06 -14.51 -14.86
CA THR A 330 -10.75 -15.93 -15.11
C THR A 330 -11.10 -16.32 -16.54
N LEU A 331 -12.29 -15.98 -17.03
CA LEU A 331 -12.69 -16.24 -18.41
C LEU A 331 -11.78 -15.51 -19.40
N LEU A 332 -11.44 -14.26 -19.14
CA LEU A 332 -10.52 -13.49 -19.96
C LEU A 332 -9.14 -14.20 -20.05
N PHE A 333 -8.59 -14.64 -18.94
CA PHE A 333 -7.26 -15.27 -18.92
C PHE A 333 -7.29 -16.70 -19.48
N VAL A 334 -8.38 -17.44 -19.34
CA VAL A 334 -8.52 -18.78 -19.91
C VAL A 334 -8.69 -18.74 -21.44
N PHE A 335 -9.50 -17.80 -21.94
CA PHE A 335 -9.82 -17.74 -23.38
C PHE A 335 -8.90 -16.82 -24.17
N PHE A 336 -8.33 -15.80 -23.54
CA PHE A 336 -7.51 -14.77 -24.17
C PHE A 336 -6.15 -14.58 -23.47
N GLY A 337 -5.66 -15.61 -22.75
CA GLY A 337 -4.44 -15.53 -21.96
C GLY A 337 -3.22 -15.21 -22.81
N ASN A 338 -3.08 -15.85 -23.96
CA ASN A 338 -1.97 -15.64 -24.88
C ASN A 338 -1.97 -14.21 -25.43
N GLU A 339 -3.13 -13.70 -25.84
CA GLU A 339 -3.28 -12.34 -26.38
C GLU A 339 -2.99 -11.28 -25.32
N VAL A 340 -3.50 -11.50 -24.10
CA VAL A 340 -3.23 -10.59 -22.97
C VAL A 340 -1.75 -10.59 -22.61
N PHE A 341 -1.11 -11.77 -22.59
CA PHE A 341 0.30 -11.89 -22.27
C PHE A 341 1.19 -11.28 -23.36
N ALA A 342 0.84 -11.48 -24.65
CA ALA A 342 1.55 -10.93 -25.80
C ALA A 342 1.58 -9.40 -25.85
N ILE A 343 0.65 -8.71 -25.18
CA ILE A 343 0.67 -7.24 -25.02
C ILE A 343 1.90 -6.80 -24.22
N PHE A 344 2.34 -7.61 -23.25
CA PHE A 344 3.44 -7.28 -22.34
C PHE A 344 4.77 -7.89 -22.79
N VAL A 345 4.73 -9.08 -23.41
CA VAL A 345 5.91 -9.83 -23.82
C VAL A 345 5.75 -10.28 -25.28
N PRO A 346 6.51 -9.70 -26.22
CA PRO A 346 6.42 -10.06 -27.63
C PRO A 346 7.08 -11.41 -27.97
N GLU A 347 7.78 -12.04 -27.02
CA GLU A 347 8.45 -13.33 -27.25
C GLU A 347 7.45 -14.48 -27.21
N GLN A 348 7.26 -15.16 -28.37
CA GLN A 348 6.30 -16.24 -28.53
C GLN A 348 6.55 -17.42 -27.57
N ALA A 349 7.82 -17.75 -27.32
CA ALA A 349 8.21 -18.81 -26.38
C ALA A 349 7.77 -18.59 -24.90
N ALA A 350 7.27 -17.41 -24.56
CA ALA A 350 6.86 -17.09 -23.20
C ALA A 350 5.38 -17.37 -22.92
N TYR A 351 4.56 -17.59 -23.99
CA TYR A 351 3.12 -17.82 -23.86
C TYR A 351 2.60 -19.02 -24.66
N GLU A 352 3.46 -19.76 -25.34
CA GLU A 352 3.21 -21.12 -25.84
C GLU A 352 3.62 -22.19 -24.82
#